data_e259eaab5e5d8299ddee4a71bab6c048
#
_entry.id   e259eaab5e5d8299ddee4a71bab6c048
#
_cell.length_a   1.000
_cell.length_b   1.000
_cell.length_c   1.000
_cell.angle_alpha   90.00
_cell.angle_beta   90.00
_cell.angle_gamma   90.00
#
_symmetry.space_group_name_H-M   'P 1'
#
loop_
_entity.id
_entity.type
_entity.pdbx_description
1 polymer ?
#
loop_
_entity_poly.entity_id
_entity_poly.type
_entity_poly.pdbx_seq_one_letter_code
_entity_poly.pdbx_strand_id
1 'polypeptide(L)'
;LSVLEAQKEITSFAERIQRMFGMVRSLLEEKDEKVFLKTYTRIEKYEGISDNMEVEIANYLNEVSDSHLSDDTKAKIRAMLREISEIESIGDSCYNMARTINRRFTSKEDFTAQQYDHIHQMFNLTNNALEQMNYMFNHSRETVDVNKSFNIENEINNFRNQLKNEHIKAYSF
;
A
#
# COMPACT_ATOMS: atom_id res chain seq x y z
N LEU A 1 22.50 -5.24 10.58
CA LEU A 1 21.80 -4.09 9.97
C LEU A 1 21.85 -2.89 10.89
N SER A 2 22.18 -1.72 10.39
CA SER A 2 22.09 -0.46 11.11
C SER A 2 20.72 0.17 10.90
N VAL A 3 20.40 1.20 11.70
CA VAL A 3 19.17 1.98 11.51
C VAL A 3 19.12 2.57 10.09
N LEU A 4 20.27 3.00 9.56
CA LEU A 4 20.36 3.52 8.19
C LEU A 4 20.01 2.46 7.15
N GLU A 5 20.46 1.23 7.33
CA GLU A 5 20.13 0.11 6.44
C GLU A 5 18.65 -0.25 6.52
N ALA A 6 18.06 -0.21 7.73
CA ALA A 6 16.62 -0.38 7.90
C ALA A 6 15.83 0.69 7.14
N GLN A 7 16.27 1.93 7.14
CA GLN A 7 15.65 3.01 6.36
C GLN A 7 15.69 2.73 4.85
N LYS A 8 16.81 2.20 4.36
CA LYS A 8 16.94 1.82 2.95
C LYS A 8 15.98 0.69 2.59
N GLU A 9 15.83 -0.30 3.47
CA GLU A 9 14.89 -1.40 3.27
C GLU A 9 13.44 -0.92 3.27
N ILE A 10 13.09 0.04 4.11
CA ILE A 10 11.76 0.65 4.14
C ILE A 10 11.50 1.39 2.82
N THR A 11 12.47 2.15 2.32
CA THR A 11 12.35 2.83 1.02
C THR A 11 12.15 1.83 -0.11
N SER A 12 12.90 0.74 -0.11
CA SER A 12 12.77 -0.35 -1.08
C SER A 12 11.37 -1.00 -1.02
N PHE A 13 10.87 -1.21 0.19
CA PHE A 13 9.52 -1.72 0.44
C PHE A 13 8.46 -0.77 -0.16
N ALA A 14 8.59 0.52 0.10
CA ALA A 14 7.68 1.54 -0.43
C ALA A 14 7.69 1.59 -1.97
N GLU A 15 8.87 1.52 -2.58
CA GLU A 15 9.02 1.48 -4.04
C GLU A 15 8.34 0.25 -4.64
N ARG A 16 8.42 -0.88 -3.93
CA ARG A 16 7.77 -2.10 -4.36
C ARG A 16 6.25 -1.96 -4.37
N ILE A 17 5.69 -1.34 -3.34
CA ILE A 17 4.25 -1.06 -3.26
C ILE A 17 3.82 -0.12 -4.39
N GLN A 18 4.63 0.89 -4.72
CA GLN A 18 4.35 1.77 -5.86
C GLN A 18 4.30 1.02 -7.18
N ARG A 19 5.24 0.11 -7.42
CA ARG A 19 5.23 -0.71 -8.63
C ARG A 19 3.99 -1.59 -8.69
N MET A 20 3.59 -2.17 -7.55
CA MET A 20 2.37 -2.95 -7.45
C MET A 20 1.14 -2.10 -7.80
N PHE A 21 1.06 -0.89 -7.27
CA PHE A 21 -0.04 0.03 -7.58
C PHE A 21 -0.11 0.35 -9.07
N GLY A 22 1.02 0.59 -9.72
CA GLY A 22 1.08 0.79 -11.17
C GLY A 22 0.52 -0.38 -11.95
N MET A 23 0.83 -1.61 -11.54
CA MET A 23 0.28 -2.82 -12.14
C MET A 23 -1.23 -2.95 -11.91
N VAL A 24 -1.71 -2.62 -10.72
CA VAL A 24 -3.14 -2.66 -10.40
C VAL A 24 -3.92 -1.66 -11.26
N ARG A 25 -3.39 -0.46 -11.44
CA ARG A 25 -4.02 0.54 -12.31
C ARG A 25 -4.11 0.04 -13.76
N SER A 26 -3.07 -0.62 -14.24
CA SER A 26 -3.07 -1.16 -15.61
C SER A 26 -4.07 -2.29 -15.79
N LEU A 27 -4.34 -3.09 -14.77
CA LEU A 27 -5.33 -4.17 -14.82
C LEU A 27 -6.73 -3.67 -15.19
N LEU A 28 -7.13 -2.51 -14.68
CA LEU A 28 -8.48 -1.99 -14.89
C LEU A 28 -8.79 -1.80 -16.36
N GLU A 29 -7.79 -1.41 -17.15
CA GLU A 29 -7.93 -1.12 -18.57
C GLU A 29 -7.48 -2.28 -19.49
N GLU A 30 -6.92 -3.35 -18.93
CA GLU A 30 -6.39 -4.46 -19.71
C GLU A 30 -7.50 -5.38 -20.18
N LYS A 31 -7.56 -5.60 -21.50
CA LYS A 31 -8.57 -6.45 -22.14
C LYS A 31 -8.02 -7.76 -22.68
N ASP A 32 -6.71 -7.84 -22.89
CA ASP A 32 -6.06 -9.07 -23.32
C ASP A 32 -5.97 -10.05 -22.14
N GLU A 33 -6.59 -11.22 -22.25
CA GLU A 33 -6.67 -12.21 -21.18
C GLU A 33 -5.30 -12.70 -20.73
N LYS A 34 -4.39 -12.93 -21.65
CA LYS A 34 -3.03 -13.42 -21.31
C LYS A 34 -2.23 -12.37 -20.57
N VAL A 35 -2.29 -11.12 -21.00
CA VAL A 35 -1.62 -10.00 -20.36
C VAL A 35 -2.22 -9.75 -18.97
N PHE A 36 -3.54 -9.80 -18.87
CA PHE A 36 -4.25 -9.64 -17.59
C PHE A 36 -3.79 -10.69 -16.56
N LEU A 37 -3.84 -11.96 -16.94
CA LEU A 37 -3.45 -13.07 -16.04
C LEU A 37 -1.99 -12.97 -15.61
N LYS A 38 -1.11 -12.64 -16.54
CA LYS A 38 0.32 -12.46 -16.25
C LYS A 38 0.54 -11.32 -15.26
N THR A 39 -0.11 -10.20 -15.46
CA THR A 39 -0.01 -9.04 -14.58
C THR A 39 -0.59 -9.33 -13.20
N TYR A 40 -1.75 -9.96 -13.15
CA TYR A 40 -2.38 -10.33 -11.89
C TYR A 40 -1.52 -11.30 -11.07
N THR A 41 -0.96 -12.33 -11.71
CA THR A 41 -0.03 -13.26 -11.07
C THR A 41 1.19 -12.54 -10.51
N ARG A 42 1.70 -11.55 -11.25
CA ARG A 42 2.82 -10.72 -10.79
C ARG A 42 2.45 -9.87 -9.58
N ILE A 43 1.24 -9.34 -9.55
CA ILE A 43 0.72 -8.59 -8.39
C ILE A 43 0.66 -9.49 -7.16
N GLU A 44 0.14 -10.71 -7.29
CA GLU A 44 0.10 -11.69 -6.18
C GLU A 44 1.51 -11.98 -5.65
N LYS A 45 2.48 -12.11 -6.53
CA LYS A 45 3.88 -12.35 -6.16
C LYS A 45 4.47 -11.15 -5.42
N TYR A 46 4.18 -9.94 -5.87
CA TYR A 46 4.60 -8.70 -5.20
C TYR A 46 4.01 -8.60 -3.81
N GLU A 47 2.73 -8.95 -3.64
CA GLU A 47 2.07 -8.98 -2.34
C GLU A 47 2.76 -9.94 -1.37
N GLY A 48 3.02 -11.16 -1.79
CA GLY A 48 3.70 -12.16 -0.96
C GLY A 48 5.10 -11.73 -0.52
N ILE A 49 5.89 -11.15 -1.42
CA ILE A 49 7.23 -10.65 -1.10
C ILE A 49 7.14 -9.42 -0.19
N SER A 50 6.18 -8.55 -0.42
CA SER A 50 5.96 -7.36 0.41
C SER A 50 5.59 -7.72 1.85
N ASP A 51 4.74 -8.71 2.04
CA ASP A 51 4.40 -9.23 3.37
C ASP A 51 5.63 -9.75 4.10
N ASN A 52 6.50 -10.50 3.41
CA ASN A 52 7.74 -11.00 3.98
C ASN A 52 8.70 -9.86 4.34
N MET A 53 8.82 -8.84 3.49
CA MET A 53 9.66 -7.67 3.75
C MET A 53 9.20 -6.94 5.00
N GLU A 54 7.90 -6.71 5.13
CA GLU A 54 7.33 -6.05 6.30
C GLU A 54 7.68 -6.80 7.58
N VAL A 55 7.45 -8.11 7.62
CA VAL A 55 7.74 -8.94 8.79
C VAL A 55 9.23 -8.93 9.13
N GLU A 56 10.11 -9.06 8.15
CA GLU A 56 11.56 -9.06 8.37
C GLU A 56 12.06 -7.72 8.92
N ILE A 57 11.60 -6.61 8.37
CA ILE A 57 11.97 -5.27 8.83
C ILE A 57 11.46 -5.04 10.26
N ALA A 58 10.19 -5.39 10.52
CA ALA A 58 9.59 -5.23 11.84
C ALA A 58 10.32 -6.05 12.90
N ASN A 59 10.64 -7.30 12.61
CA ASN A 59 11.38 -8.17 13.52
C ASN A 59 12.76 -7.60 13.82
N TYR A 60 13.47 -7.13 12.80
CA TYR A 60 14.77 -6.51 12.97
C TYR A 60 14.71 -5.27 13.86
N LEU A 61 13.76 -4.38 13.62
CA LEU A 61 13.59 -3.16 14.41
C LEU A 61 13.22 -3.46 15.85
N ASN A 62 12.40 -4.48 16.08
CA ASN A 62 12.05 -4.93 17.43
C ASN A 62 13.26 -5.52 18.18
N GLU A 63 14.11 -6.29 17.52
CA GLU A 63 15.35 -6.81 18.10
C GLU A 63 16.31 -5.69 18.48
N VAL A 64 16.49 -4.70 17.61
CA VAL A 64 17.37 -3.57 17.87
C VAL A 64 16.86 -2.73 19.02
N SER A 65 15.54 -2.60 19.20
CA SER A 65 14.94 -1.80 20.27
C SER A 65 15.17 -2.39 21.67
N ASP A 66 15.52 -3.66 21.78
CA ASP A 66 15.82 -4.32 23.06
C ASP A 66 17.24 -3.99 23.58
N SER A 67 18.09 -3.35 22.78
CA SER A 67 19.42 -2.94 23.17
C SER A 67 19.41 -1.55 23.84
N HIS A 68 20.55 -1.20 24.49
CA HIS A 68 20.71 0.13 25.10
C HIS A 68 20.88 1.20 24.02
N LEU A 69 19.79 1.86 23.66
CA LEU A 69 19.76 2.91 22.66
C LEU A 69 19.46 4.27 23.28
N SER A 70 19.92 5.33 22.61
CA SER A 70 19.52 6.68 22.95
C SER A 70 18.02 6.88 22.73
N ASP A 71 17.43 7.85 23.40
CA ASP A 71 16.01 8.19 23.25
C ASP A 71 15.69 8.61 21.79
N ASP A 72 16.61 9.33 21.13
CA ASP A 72 16.48 9.73 19.74
C ASP A 72 16.41 8.51 18.80
N THR A 73 17.26 7.51 19.02
CA THR A 73 17.28 6.30 18.23
C THR A 73 16.00 5.48 18.45
N LYS A 74 15.55 5.39 19.70
CA LYS A 74 14.27 4.72 20.01
C LYS A 74 13.09 5.41 19.33
N ALA A 75 13.08 6.74 19.28
CA ALA A 75 12.05 7.50 18.59
C ALA A 75 12.07 7.24 17.08
N LYS A 76 13.26 7.14 16.47
CA LYS A 76 13.41 6.80 15.04
C LYS A 76 12.88 5.39 14.74
N ILE A 77 13.17 4.42 15.61
CA ILE A 77 12.69 3.06 15.45
C ILE A 77 11.15 3.01 15.51
N ARG A 78 10.55 3.71 16.46
CA ARG A 78 9.09 3.79 16.56
C ARG A 78 8.47 4.42 15.32
N ALA A 79 9.10 5.47 14.79
CA ALA A 79 8.65 6.10 13.55
C ALA A 79 8.75 5.14 12.34
N MET A 80 9.83 4.37 12.24
CA MET A 80 10.01 3.38 11.18
C MET A 80 8.98 2.26 11.28
N LEU A 81 8.68 1.75 12.47
CA LEU A 81 7.65 0.73 12.67
C LEU A 81 6.28 1.23 12.21
N ARG A 82 5.97 2.49 12.48
CA ARG A 82 4.72 3.12 12.03
C ARG A 82 4.69 3.28 10.51
N GLU A 83 5.80 3.69 9.90
CA GLU A 83 5.94 3.80 8.44
C GLU A 83 5.67 2.46 7.74
N ILE A 84 6.25 1.38 8.27
CA ILE A 84 6.05 0.04 7.73
C ILE A 84 4.57 -0.34 7.76
N SER A 85 3.90 -0.05 8.87
CA SER A 85 2.48 -0.32 9.03
C SER A 85 1.63 0.45 8.01
N GLU A 86 1.96 1.73 7.76
CA GLU A 86 1.28 2.56 6.77
C GLU A 86 1.50 2.05 5.35
N ILE A 87 2.73 1.67 5.00
CA ILE A 87 3.07 1.11 3.69
C ILE A 87 2.31 -0.20 3.46
N GLU A 88 2.26 -1.05 4.47
CA GLU A 88 1.54 -2.33 4.41
C GLU A 88 0.04 -2.11 4.19
N SER A 89 -0.57 -1.16 4.89
CA SER A 89 -1.98 -0.82 4.70
C SER A 89 -2.29 -0.34 3.27
N ILE A 90 -1.40 0.46 2.69
CA ILE A 90 -1.53 0.88 1.29
C ILE A 90 -1.42 -0.32 0.36
N GLY A 91 -0.47 -1.20 0.62
CA GLY A 91 -0.27 -2.43 -0.14
C GLY A 91 -1.49 -3.34 -0.11
N ASP A 92 -2.10 -3.52 1.06
CA ASP A 92 -3.34 -4.29 1.22
C ASP A 92 -4.48 -3.69 0.41
N SER A 93 -4.61 -2.36 0.42
CA SER A 93 -5.62 -1.67 -0.38
C SER A 93 -5.41 -1.89 -1.88
N CYS A 94 -4.17 -1.82 -2.34
CA CYS A 94 -3.81 -2.10 -3.74
C CYS A 94 -4.19 -3.54 -4.13
N TYR A 95 -3.83 -4.48 -3.30
CA TYR A 95 -4.12 -5.90 -3.57
C TYR A 95 -5.62 -6.19 -3.57
N ASN A 96 -6.37 -5.61 -2.65
CA ASN A 96 -7.82 -5.76 -2.60
C ASN A 96 -8.50 -5.20 -3.86
N MET A 97 -8.01 -4.07 -4.38
CA MET A 97 -8.48 -3.53 -5.65
C MET A 97 -8.19 -4.50 -6.81
N ALA A 98 -6.98 -5.07 -6.85
CA ALA A 98 -6.60 -6.05 -7.86
C ALA A 98 -7.51 -7.27 -7.82
N ARG A 99 -7.82 -7.78 -6.64
CA ARG A 99 -8.73 -8.92 -6.46
C ARG A 99 -10.14 -8.63 -6.96
N THR A 100 -10.64 -7.43 -6.71
CA THR A 100 -11.95 -6.99 -7.18
C THR A 100 -11.98 -6.92 -8.71
N ILE A 101 -10.94 -6.33 -9.31
CA ILE A 101 -10.80 -6.23 -10.77
C ILE A 101 -10.71 -7.63 -11.38
N ASN A 102 -9.94 -8.53 -10.77
CA ASN A 102 -9.81 -9.91 -11.24
C ASN A 102 -11.13 -10.66 -11.21
N ARG A 103 -11.92 -10.50 -10.16
CA ARG A 103 -13.24 -11.15 -10.08
C ARG A 103 -14.16 -10.70 -11.20
N ARG A 104 -14.18 -9.41 -11.51
CA ARG A 104 -14.98 -8.88 -12.61
C ARG A 104 -14.51 -9.40 -13.97
N PHE A 105 -13.22 -9.40 -14.18
CA PHE A 105 -12.63 -9.91 -15.42
C PHE A 105 -12.94 -11.41 -15.61
N THR A 106 -12.80 -12.21 -14.57
CA THR A 106 -13.04 -13.65 -14.60
C THR A 106 -14.53 -13.97 -14.82
N SER A 107 -15.43 -13.19 -14.22
CA SER A 107 -16.87 -13.37 -14.39
C SER A 107 -17.40 -12.84 -15.73
N LYS A 108 -16.55 -12.16 -16.50
CA LYS A 108 -16.90 -11.51 -17.77
C LYS A 108 -18.00 -10.47 -17.65
N GLU A 109 -18.13 -9.90 -16.47
CA GLU A 109 -19.04 -8.79 -16.20
C GLU A 109 -18.28 -7.47 -16.20
N ASP A 110 -18.85 -6.45 -16.81
CA ASP A 110 -18.29 -5.11 -16.79
C ASP A 110 -18.67 -4.39 -15.50
N PHE A 111 -17.80 -3.48 -15.05
CA PHE A 111 -18.16 -2.54 -14.01
C PHE A 111 -19.20 -1.56 -14.53
N THR A 112 -20.15 -1.17 -13.66
CA THR A 112 -21.05 -0.05 -13.96
C THR A 112 -20.24 1.26 -13.99
N ALA A 113 -20.80 2.32 -14.57
CA ALA A 113 -20.17 3.64 -14.59
C ALA A 113 -19.89 4.14 -13.16
N GLN A 114 -20.81 3.90 -12.23
CA GLN A 114 -20.64 4.27 -10.82
C GLN A 114 -19.49 3.48 -10.16
N GLN A 115 -19.38 2.20 -10.45
CA GLN A 115 -18.30 1.36 -9.94
C GLN A 115 -16.94 1.81 -10.48
N TYR A 116 -16.85 2.16 -11.76
CA TYR A 116 -15.64 2.74 -12.35
C TYR A 116 -15.23 4.02 -11.64
N ASP A 117 -16.18 4.92 -11.41
CA ASP A 117 -15.92 6.16 -10.68
C ASP A 117 -15.36 5.89 -9.28
N HIS A 118 -15.94 4.95 -8.56
CA HIS A 118 -15.48 4.58 -7.22
C HIS A 118 -14.06 4.01 -7.25
N ILE A 119 -13.75 3.16 -8.21
CA ILE A 119 -12.39 2.60 -8.37
C ILE A 119 -11.38 3.71 -8.67
N HIS A 120 -11.74 4.64 -9.56
CA HIS A 120 -10.87 5.79 -9.87
C HIS A 120 -10.66 6.70 -8.66
N GLN A 121 -11.69 6.92 -7.84
CA GLN A 121 -11.53 7.66 -6.57
C GLN A 121 -10.58 6.93 -5.62
N MET A 122 -10.68 5.61 -5.50
CA MET A 122 -9.75 4.80 -4.71
C MET A 122 -8.32 4.91 -5.25
N PHE A 123 -8.15 4.88 -6.57
CA PHE A 123 -6.83 5.08 -7.19
C PHE A 123 -6.25 6.45 -6.86
N ASN A 124 -7.07 7.50 -6.92
CA ASN A 124 -6.61 8.86 -6.59
C ASN A 124 -6.19 8.98 -5.14
N LEU A 125 -6.96 8.43 -4.20
CA LEU A 125 -6.61 8.42 -2.78
C LEU A 125 -5.32 7.63 -2.51
N THR A 126 -5.19 6.46 -3.14
CA THR A 126 -3.98 5.65 -3.03
C THR A 126 -2.76 6.36 -3.60
N ASN A 127 -2.91 7.00 -4.76
CA ASN A 127 -1.85 7.79 -5.37
C ASN A 127 -1.40 8.93 -4.46
N ASN A 128 -2.35 9.65 -3.85
CA ASN A 128 -2.04 10.72 -2.90
C ASN A 128 -1.28 10.20 -1.69
N ALA A 129 -1.66 9.04 -1.16
CA ALA A 129 -0.96 8.40 -0.04
C ALA A 129 0.48 8.04 -0.43
N LEU A 130 0.69 7.50 -1.62
CA LEU A 130 2.01 7.15 -2.13
C LEU A 130 2.89 8.39 -2.38
N GLU A 131 2.32 9.45 -2.92
CA GLU A 131 3.02 10.71 -3.11
C GLU A 131 3.46 11.32 -1.77
N GLN A 132 2.57 11.31 -0.79
CA GLN A 132 2.89 11.80 0.56
C GLN A 132 4.01 10.97 1.20
N MET A 133 3.95 9.66 1.05
CA MET A 133 4.98 8.74 1.54
C MET A 133 6.34 9.03 0.91
N ASN A 134 6.39 9.22 -0.41
CA ASN A 134 7.62 9.57 -1.11
C ASN A 134 8.17 10.92 -0.66
N TYR A 135 7.30 11.89 -0.44
CA TYR A 135 7.70 13.18 0.10
C TYR A 135 8.40 13.00 1.45
N MET A 136 7.83 12.17 2.33
CA MET A 136 8.40 11.90 3.65
C MET A 136 9.78 11.25 3.57
N PHE A 137 10.01 10.33 2.63
CA PHE A 137 11.32 9.68 2.47
C PHE A 137 12.39 10.60 1.87
N ASN A 138 12.01 11.60 1.10
CA ASN A 138 12.93 12.51 0.41
C ASN A 138 13.19 13.80 1.20
N HIS A 139 12.50 14.02 2.32
CA HIS A 139 12.64 15.23 3.13
C HIS A 139 12.98 14.89 4.58
N SER A 140 13.53 15.86 5.30
CA SER A 140 13.80 15.69 6.73
C SER A 140 12.50 15.43 7.48
N ARG A 141 12.49 14.41 8.35
CA ARG A 141 11.32 14.05 9.17
C ARG A 141 10.84 15.19 10.07
N GLU A 142 11.72 16.13 10.42
CA GLU A 142 11.38 17.29 11.26
C GLU A 142 10.48 18.28 10.52
N THR A 143 10.48 18.25 9.19
CA THR A 143 9.74 19.19 8.35
C THR A 143 8.46 18.58 7.77
N VAL A 144 8.17 17.30 8.05
CA VAL A 144 7.04 16.57 7.47
C VAL A 144 5.90 16.47 8.46
N ASP A 145 4.69 16.78 7.98
CA ASP A 145 3.47 16.57 8.74
C ASP A 145 3.04 15.10 8.67
N VAL A 146 3.38 14.34 9.71
CA VAL A 146 3.03 12.92 9.86
C VAL A 146 1.51 12.73 9.93
N ASN A 147 0.77 13.72 10.47
CA ASN A 147 -0.68 13.65 10.57
C ASN A 147 -1.35 13.65 9.19
N LYS A 148 -0.79 14.34 8.22
CA LYS A 148 -1.32 14.36 6.85
C LYS A 148 -1.30 12.98 6.20
N SER A 149 -0.20 12.24 6.33
CA SER A 149 -0.09 10.86 5.82
C SER A 149 -1.10 9.94 6.51
N PHE A 150 -1.22 10.02 7.82
CA PHE A 150 -2.17 9.26 8.60
C PHE A 150 -3.61 9.57 8.21
N ASN A 151 -3.94 10.84 7.95
CA ASN A 151 -5.26 11.28 7.52
C ASN A 151 -5.63 10.72 6.14
N ILE A 152 -4.69 10.68 5.20
CA ILE A 152 -4.91 10.11 3.87
C ILE A 152 -5.21 8.61 3.98
N GLU A 153 -4.48 7.88 4.80
CA GLU A 153 -4.75 6.45 5.05
C GLU A 153 -6.16 6.25 5.63
N ASN A 154 -6.55 7.07 6.59
CA ASN A 154 -7.89 7.02 7.16
C ASN A 154 -8.98 7.31 6.11
N GLU A 155 -8.76 8.26 5.21
CA GLU A 155 -9.67 8.55 4.11
C GLU A 155 -9.86 7.35 3.20
N ILE A 156 -8.77 6.67 2.85
CA ILE A 156 -8.83 5.44 2.03
C ILE A 156 -9.66 4.37 2.75
N ASN A 157 -9.40 4.13 4.02
CA ASN A 157 -10.10 3.13 4.81
C ASN A 157 -11.58 3.47 4.96
N ASN A 158 -11.91 4.72 5.22
CA ASN A 158 -13.29 5.18 5.36
C ASN A 158 -14.05 5.07 4.05
N PHE A 159 -13.45 5.47 2.95
CA PHE A 159 -14.05 5.37 1.62
C PHE A 159 -14.31 3.90 1.25
N ARG A 160 -13.33 3.04 1.48
CA ARG A 160 -13.47 1.60 1.26
C ARG A 160 -14.61 1.00 2.08
N ASN A 161 -14.75 1.38 3.35
CA ASN A 161 -15.82 0.92 4.22
C ASN A 161 -17.20 1.43 3.75
N GLN A 162 -17.26 2.67 3.28
CA GLN A 162 -18.46 3.23 2.68
C GLN A 162 -18.89 2.43 1.46
N LEU A 163 -17.96 2.08 0.58
CA LEU A 163 -18.25 1.24 -0.60
C LEU A 163 -18.79 -0.13 -0.21
N LYS A 164 -18.22 -0.75 0.82
CA LYS A 164 -18.71 -2.03 1.34
C LYS A 164 -20.15 -1.93 1.84
N ASN A 165 -20.49 -0.88 2.55
CA ASN A 165 -21.83 -0.69 3.12
C ASN A 165 -22.87 -0.40 2.03
N GLU A 166 -22.50 0.35 0.99
CA GLU A 166 -23.39 0.70 -0.11
C GLU A 166 -23.55 -0.40 -1.15
N HIS A 167 -22.49 -1.21 -1.38
CA HIS A 167 -22.40 -2.17 -2.47
C HIS A 167 -21.75 -3.49 -2.06
N ILE A 168 -22.20 -4.07 -0.96
CA ILE A 168 -21.61 -5.29 -0.35
C ILE A 168 -21.38 -6.42 -1.38
N LYS A 169 -22.28 -6.57 -2.36
CA LYS A 169 -22.17 -7.61 -3.39
C LYS A 169 -21.34 -7.22 -4.59
N ALA A 170 -21.11 -5.93 -4.81
CA ALA A 170 -20.38 -5.40 -5.97
C ALA A 170 -18.90 -5.19 -5.67
N TYR A 171 -18.54 -4.85 -4.44
CA TYR A 171 -17.17 -4.61 -4.00
C TYR A 171 -16.83 -5.56 -2.87
N SER A 172 -16.02 -6.52 -3.12
CA SER A 172 -15.54 -7.43 -2.08
C SER A 172 -14.14 -7.01 -1.64
N PHE A 173 -14.03 -5.84 -1.10
CA PHE A 173 -12.78 -5.37 -0.50
C PHE A 173 -12.48 -6.07 0.81
#